data_626640e79b50974a4f37957465a0a140
#
_entry.id   626640e79b50974a4f37957465a0a140
#
_cell.length_a   1.000
_cell.length_b   1.000
_cell.length_c   1.000
_cell.angle_alpha   90.00
_cell.angle_beta   90.00
_cell.angle_gamma   90.00
#
_symmetry.space_group_name_H-M   'P 1'
#
loop_
_entity.id
_entity.type
_entity.pdbx_description
1 polymer ?
#
loop_
_entity_poly.entity_id
_entity_poly.type
_entity_poly.pdbx_seq_one_letter_code
_entity_poly.pdbx_strand_id
1 'polypeptide(L)'
;MSSVDPSADVAKHTKLASQIFSELYNKTFDGVGVTRASYGEGEQVASDLLERWAKDLGLAIDHDAAGNIYMTMQGQSQEAPPIVIGSHIDSVAQGGNFDGAAGVISGLVACAGLIEAGIQLPQDVRVMGIRAEESAWFGVSYIGSRSALGTLPKDSLDNAKRSDTGISLAEHMSKAGCDPEVLRSGHVYLPPSSLEAYLEVHIEQGPVLESKGLPVGIVTGIRGNRRLPSAKCIGEYSHCGGVPRSYRKDAVLACLLYTSPSPRDRTRSRMPSSA
;
A
#
# COMPACT_ATOMS: atom_id res chain seq x y z
N MET A 1 -24.46 7.98 32.17
CA MET A 1 -23.58 7.22 31.24
C MET A 1 -22.18 7.73 31.45
N SER A 2 -21.27 6.94 32.05
CA SER A 2 -19.87 7.31 32.16
C SER A 2 -19.32 7.42 30.74
N SER A 3 -18.70 8.53 30.40
CA SER A 3 -17.98 8.69 29.12
C SER A 3 -16.82 7.70 29.12
N VAL A 4 -17.00 6.57 28.47
CA VAL A 4 -15.88 5.66 28.18
C VAL A 4 -14.93 6.41 27.28
N ASP A 5 -13.68 6.54 27.71
CA ASP A 5 -12.63 7.10 26.85
C ASP A 5 -12.09 5.99 25.91
N PRO A 6 -12.54 5.94 24.66
CA PRO A 6 -12.12 4.87 23.76
C PRO A 6 -10.64 4.88 23.46
N SER A 7 -9.95 6.01 23.67
CA SER A 7 -8.50 6.12 23.41
C SER A 7 -7.67 5.32 24.42
N ALA A 8 -8.12 5.25 25.68
CA ALA A 8 -7.46 4.49 26.73
C ALA A 8 -7.53 2.98 26.46
N ASP A 9 -8.64 2.49 25.90
CA ASP A 9 -8.83 1.08 25.61
C ASP A 9 -8.07 0.67 24.33
N VAL A 10 -8.03 1.52 23.32
CA VAL A 10 -7.18 1.27 22.12
C VAL A 10 -5.69 1.20 22.47
N ALA A 11 -5.22 2.04 23.40
CA ALA A 11 -3.82 2.04 23.83
C ALA A 11 -3.38 0.69 24.45
N LYS A 12 -4.27 -0.04 25.08
CA LYS A 12 -3.99 -1.39 25.62
C LYS A 12 -3.63 -2.39 24.53
N HIS A 13 -4.11 -2.18 23.31
CA HIS A 13 -3.91 -3.06 22.17
C HIS A 13 -2.65 -2.80 21.35
N THR A 14 -1.76 -1.88 21.78
CA THR A 14 -0.44 -1.70 21.14
C THR A 14 0.38 -2.99 21.12
N LYS A 15 0.23 -3.84 22.15
CA LYS A 15 0.88 -5.15 22.19
C LYS A 15 0.36 -6.08 21.07
N LEU A 16 -0.93 -6.03 20.79
CA LEU A 16 -1.54 -6.77 19.67
C LEU A 16 -0.92 -6.33 18.33
N ALA A 17 -0.82 -5.02 18.08
CA ALA A 17 -0.15 -4.52 16.88
C ALA A 17 1.27 -5.07 16.77
N SER A 18 2.06 -4.99 17.84
CA SER A 18 3.44 -5.50 17.86
C SER A 18 3.53 -6.98 17.56
N GLN A 19 2.58 -7.78 18.06
CA GLN A 19 2.52 -9.22 17.79
C GLN A 19 2.23 -9.50 16.30
N ILE A 20 1.23 -8.83 15.74
CA ILE A 20 0.86 -8.98 14.32
C ILE A 20 2.02 -8.57 13.42
N PHE A 21 2.66 -7.42 13.68
CA PHE A 21 3.82 -6.96 12.91
C PHE A 21 5.02 -7.91 13.01
N SER A 22 5.28 -8.47 14.20
CA SER A 22 6.38 -9.41 14.39
C SER A 22 6.13 -10.71 13.64
N GLU A 23 4.90 -11.21 13.67
CA GLU A 23 4.54 -12.43 12.93
C GLU A 23 4.61 -12.21 11.42
N LEU A 24 4.09 -11.08 10.94
CA LEU A 24 4.14 -10.70 9.54
C LEU A 24 5.59 -10.59 9.05
N TYR A 25 6.45 -9.91 9.82
CA TYR A 25 7.88 -9.82 9.52
C TYR A 25 8.52 -11.19 9.41
N ASN A 26 8.36 -12.03 10.42
CA ASN A 26 9.00 -13.34 10.45
C ASN A 26 8.59 -14.26 9.30
N LYS A 27 7.36 -14.12 8.82
CA LYS A 27 6.82 -14.94 7.72
C LYS A 27 7.18 -14.40 6.33
N THR A 28 7.51 -13.11 6.20
CA THR A 28 7.74 -12.46 4.89
C THR A 28 9.15 -11.88 4.74
N PHE A 29 10.02 -12.07 5.74
CA PHE A 29 11.41 -11.65 5.70
C PHE A 29 12.22 -12.48 4.68
N ASP A 30 12.92 -11.82 3.77
CA ASP A 30 13.67 -12.44 2.68
C ASP A 30 15.20 -12.42 2.87
N GLY A 31 15.66 -12.05 4.06
CA GLY A 31 17.09 -11.93 4.41
C GLY A 31 17.59 -10.48 4.42
N VAL A 32 16.88 -9.54 3.82
CA VAL A 32 17.24 -8.11 3.77
C VAL A 32 16.09 -7.24 4.28
N GLY A 33 14.88 -7.47 3.78
CA GLY A 33 13.66 -6.77 4.16
C GLY A 33 12.48 -7.72 4.13
N VAL A 34 11.28 -7.20 3.93
CA VAL A 34 10.10 -8.04 3.68
C VAL A 34 9.75 -8.02 2.20
N THR A 35 9.30 -9.16 1.67
CA THR A 35 8.85 -9.26 0.29
C THR A 35 7.46 -9.89 0.24
N ARG A 36 6.46 -9.05 -0.01
CA ARG A 36 5.06 -9.43 -0.20
C ARG A 36 4.63 -9.08 -1.62
N ALA A 37 5.20 -9.81 -2.59
CA ALA A 37 4.96 -9.56 -4.01
C ALA A 37 3.47 -9.65 -4.35
N SER A 38 2.95 -8.66 -5.06
CA SER A 38 1.54 -8.58 -5.49
C SER A 38 1.08 -9.89 -6.15
N TYR A 39 0.00 -10.50 -5.66
CA TYR A 39 -0.51 -11.83 -6.02
C TYR A 39 0.56 -12.93 -5.97
N GLY A 40 1.50 -12.81 -5.05
CA GLY A 40 2.53 -13.81 -4.77
C GLY A 40 2.35 -14.44 -3.40
N GLU A 41 3.25 -15.37 -3.07
CA GLU A 41 3.20 -16.13 -1.83
C GLU A 41 3.28 -15.22 -0.59
N GLY A 42 4.19 -14.23 -0.57
CA GLY A 42 4.34 -13.35 0.58
C GLY A 42 3.11 -12.48 0.86
N GLU A 43 2.44 -12.00 -0.18
CA GLU A 43 1.18 -11.28 -0.04
C GLU A 43 0.06 -12.22 0.43
N GLN A 44 0.01 -13.47 -0.06
CA GLN A 44 -0.97 -14.44 0.40
C GLN A 44 -0.77 -14.78 1.88
N VAL A 45 0.47 -14.99 2.31
CA VAL A 45 0.81 -15.20 3.72
C VAL A 45 0.34 -14.02 4.60
N ALA A 46 0.51 -12.78 4.11
CA ALA A 46 0.01 -11.60 4.83
C ALA A 46 -1.52 -11.60 4.91
N SER A 47 -2.20 -11.94 3.82
CA SER A 47 -3.65 -12.08 3.76
C SER A 47 -4.17 -13.09 4.77
N ASP A 48 -3.64 -14.32 4.75
CA ASP A 48 -4.06 -15.41 5.63
C ASP A 48 -3.80 -15.08 7.11
N LEU A 49 -2.71 -14.39 7.39
CA LEU A 49 -2.35 -13.94 8.73
C LEU A 49 -3.36 -12.92 9.27
N LEU A 50 -3.69 -11.91 8.49
CA LEU A 50 -4.65 -10.87 8.86
C LEU A 50 -6.06 -11.46 9.05
N GLU A 51 -6.46 -12.36 8.15
CA GLU A 51 -7.74 -13.07 8.26
C GLU A 51 -7.83 -13.89 9.54
N ARG A 52 -6.77 -14.61 9.93
CA ARG A 52 -6.73 -15.35 11.17
C ARG A 52 -6.88 -14.42 12.38
N TRP A 53 -6.12 -13.33 12.45
CA TRP A 53 -6.23 -12.36 13.54
C TRP A 53 -7.61 -11.71 13.62
N ALA A 54 -8.22 -11.43 12.48
CA ALA A 54 -9.58 -10.89 12.44
C ALA A 54 -10.62 -11.92 12.96
N LYS A 55 -10.48 -13.19 12.59
CA LYS A 55 -11.32 -14.28 13.12
C LYS A 55 -11.16 -14.45 14.63
N ASP A 56 -9.93 -14.36 15.14
CA ASP A 56 -9.64 -14.44 16.57
C ASP A 56 -10.30 -13.27 17.35
N LEU A 57 -10.50 -12.12 16.69
CA LEU A 57 -11.26 -10.98 17.23
C LEU A 57 -12.78 -11.10 17.03
N GLY A 58 -13.27 -12.14 16.36
CA GLY A 58 -14.69 -12.33 16.08
C GLY A 58 -15.24 -11.50 14.93
N LEU A 59 -14.38 -10.98 14.04
CA LEU A 59 -14.80 -10.23 12.85
C LEU A 59 -15.31 -11.17 11.76
N ALA A 60 -16.33 -10.75 11.03
CA ALA A 60 -16.79 -11.44 9.82
C ALA A 60 -15.83 -11.20 8.67
N ILE A 61 -15.58 -12.23 7.85
CA ILE A 61 -14.63 -12.17 6.75
C ILE A 61 -15.35 -12.28 5.42
N ASP A 62 -14.99 -11.44 4.47
CA ASP A 62 -15.43 -11.51 3.09
C ASP A 62 -14.28 -11.11 2.14
N HIS A 63 -14.40 -11.47 0.86
CA HIS A 63 -13.41 -11.18 -0.18
C HIS A 63 -14.12 -10.72 -1.44
N ASP A 64 -13.51 -9.78 -2.14
CA ASP A 64 -13.97 -9.46 -3.50
C ASP A 64 -13.24 -10.30 -4.57
N ALA A 65 -13.63 -10.12 -5.82
CA ALA A 65 -13.06 -10.86 -6.95
C ALA A 65 -11.56 -10.61 -7.19
N ALA A 66 -11.03 -9.49 -6.66
CA ALA A 66 -9.60 -9.18 -6.69
C ALA A 66 -8.85 -9.76 -5.49
N GLY A 67 -9.56 -10.39 -4.53
CA GLY A 67 -9.00 -10.98 -3.33
C GLY A 67 -8.67 -9.97 -2.24
N ASN A 68 -9.16 -8.73 -2.32
CA ASN A 68 -9.11 -7.83 -1.17
C ASN A 68 -9.91 -8.43 -0.03
N ILE A 69 -9.38 -8.33 1.20
CA ILE A 69 -10.03 -8.86 2.40
C ILE A 69 -10.87 -7.77 3.06
N TYR A 70 -12.06 -8.12 3.48
CA TYR A 70 -12.95 -7.29 4.28
C TYR A 70 -13.23 -7.98 5.61
N MET A 71 -12.73 -7.40 6.70
CA MET A 71 -12.83 -7.89 8.06
C MET A 71 -13.79 -6.97 8.81
N THR A 72 -15.02 -7.43 9.04
CA THR A 72 -16.14 -6.59 9.48
C THR A 72 -16.48 -6.78 10.94
N MET A 73 -16.39 -5.70 11.73
CA MET A 73 -17.03 -5.55 13.02
C MET A 73 -18.46 -5.06 12.80
N GLN A 74 -19.43 -5.86 13.18
CA GLN A 74 -20.84 -5.54 12.96
C GLN A 74 -21.31 -4.39 13.86
N GLY A 75 -21.96 -3.41 13.26
CA GLY A 75 -22.66 -2.33 13.93
C GLY A 75 -24.07 -2.70 14.36
N GLN A 76 -24.82 -1.69 14.79
CA GLN A 76 -26.23 -1.86 15.18
C GLN A 76 -27.16 -2.02 13.97
N SER A 77 -26.81 -1.41 12.83
CA SER A 77 -27.58 -1.45 11.58
C SER A 77 -26.69 -1.88 10.42
N GLN A 78 -27.08 -2.92 9.72
CA GLN A 78 -26.42 -3.38 8.49
C GLN A 78 -26.91 -2.61 7.24
N GLU A 79 -27.95 -1.80 7.38
CA GLU A 79 -28.46 -0.94 6.28
C GLU A 79 -27.68 0.37 6.18
N ALA A 80 -27.03 0.80 7.27
CA ALA A 80 -26.22 2.00 7.28
C ALA A 80 -24.91 1.80 6.50
N PRO A 81 -24.46 2.77 5.67
CA PRO A 81 -23.19 2.67 4.97
C PRO A 81 -22.03 2.45 5.96
N PRO A 82 -21.15 1.48 5.72
CA PRO A 82 -20.02 1.18 6.61
C PRO A 82 -18.96 2.27 6.58
N ILE A 83 -18.22 2.39 7.70
CA ILE A 83 -16.92 3.04 7.72
C ILE A 83 -15.88 2.00 7.33
N VAL A 84 -15.06 2.29 6.33
CA VAL A 84 -13.95 1.43 5.92
C VAL A 84 -12.63 2.01 6.41
N ILE A 85 -11.84 1.18 7.07
CA ILE A 85 -10.47 1.50 7.48
C ILE A 85 -9.56 0.54 6.72
N GLY A 86 -8.63 1.04 5.90
CA GLY A 86 -7.86 0.11 5.10
C GLY A 86 -6.56 0.70 4.58
N SER A 87 -5.72 -0.19 4.08
CA SER A 87 -4.51 0.09 3.33
C SER A 87 -4.08 -1.20 2.62
N HIS A 88 -2.92 -1.18 1.94
CA HIS A 88 -2.44 -2.33 1.21
C HIS A 88 -1.65 -3.32 2.08
N ILE A 89 -1.55 -4.56 1.58
CA ILE A 89 -0.85 -5.66 2.26
C ILE A 89 0.38 -6.14 1.50
N ASP A 90 0.48 -5.85 0.20
CA ASP A 90 1.68 -6.11 -0.59
C ASP A 90 2.82 -5.15 -0.24
N SER A 91 4.01 -5.43 -0.73
CA SER A 91 5.19 -4.59 -0.59
C SER A 91 6.08 -4.68 -1.84
N VAL A 92 6.95 -3.70 -2.02
CA VAL A 92 8.09 -3.84 -2.94
C VAL A 92 9.02 -4.97 -2.46
N ALA A 93 9.90 -5.45 -3.33
CA ALA A 93 10.95 -6.38 -2.92
C ALA A 93 11.87 -5.73 -1.88
N GLN A 94 12.21 -6.48 -0.83
CA GLN A 94 13.06 -6.01 0.26
C GLN A 94 12.55 -4.71 0.92
N GLY A 95 11.21 -4.58 0.98
CA GLY A 95 10.52 -3.42 1.50
C GLY A 95 10.49 -3.34 3.02
N GLY A 96 9.86 -2.28 3.54
CA GLY A 96 9.60 -2.09 4.96
C GLY A 96 8.39 -2.92 5.43
N ASN A 97 8.44 -3.37 6.68
CA ASN A 97 7.36 -4.19 7.24
C ASN A 97 6.05 -3.39 7.48
N PHE A 98 6.18 -2.07 7.66
CA PHE A 98 5.07 -1.21 8.07
C PHE A 98 4.30 -0.61 6.89
N ASP A 99 4.94 -0.55 5.71
CA ASP A 99 4.36 0.04 4.51
C ASP A 99 3.05 -0.66 4.15
N GLY A 100 1.97 0.09 4.05
CA GLY A 100 0.60 -0.38 3.88
C GLY A 100 0.05 -1.16 5.07
N ALA A 101 0.78 -2.18 5.53
CA ALA A 101 0.35 -3.05 6.63
C ALA A 101 -0.01 -2.28 7.90
N ALA A 102 0.60 -1.12 8.15
CA ALA A 102 0.30 -0.28 9.31
C ALA A 102 -1.17 0.17 9.32
N GLY A 103 -1.73 0.52 8.17
CA GLY A 103 -3.12 0.95 8.05
C GLY A 103 -4.10 -0.18 8.36
N VAL A 104 -3.85 -1.37 7.82
CA VAL A 104 -4.70 -2.54 8.06
C VAL A 104 -4.64 -2.98 9.53
N ILE A 105 -3.43 -3.09 10.08
CA ILE A 105 -3.23 -3.51 11.49
C ILE A 105 -3.82 -2.46 12.44
N SER A 106 -3.70 -1.15 12.14
CA SER A 106 -4.34 -0.09 12.94
C SER A 106 -5.86 -0.25 12.97
N GLY A 107 -6.47 -0.62 11.85
CA GLY A 107 -7.90 -0.92 11.78
C GLY A 107 -8.30 -2.11 12.68
N LEU A 108 -7.53 -3.20 12.66
CA LEU A 108 -7.76 -4.36 13.54
C LEU A 108 -7.62 -3.99 15.01
N VAL A 109 -6.61 -3.20 15.36
CA VAL A 109 -6.39 -2.72 16.73
C VAL A 109 -7.53 -1.82 17.20
N ALA A 110 -8.03 -0.94 16.32
CA ALA A 110 -9.18 -0.10 16.63
C ALA A 110 -10.44 -0.96 16.89
N CYS A 111 -10.71 -1.96 16.06
CA CYS A 111 -11.82 -2.90 16.28
C CYS A 111 -11.65 -3.66 17.61
N ALA A 112 -10.45 -4.16 17.91
CA ALA A 112 -10.17 -4.85 19.16
C ALA A 112 -10.46 -3.97 20.40
N GLY A 113 -10.04 -2.69 20.36
CA GLY A 113 -10.33 -1.74 21.42
C GLY A 113 -11.81 -1.45 21.61
N LEU A 114 -12.54 -1.27 20.50
CA LEU A 114 -13.99 -1.06 20.53
C LEU A 114 -14.75 -2.26 21.09
N ILE A 115 -14.34 -3.47 20.68
CA ILE A 115 -14.93 -4.74 21.16
C ILE A 115 -14.69 -4.89 22.67
N GLU A 116 -13.46 -4.69 23.15
CA GLU A 116 -13.13 -4.79 24.58
C GLU A 116 -13.90 -3.76 25.42
N ALA A 117 -14.04 -2.55 24.89
CA ALA A 117 -14.81 -1.48 25.54
C ALA A 117 -16.34 -1.72 25.51
N GLY A 118 -16.81 -2.75 24.81
CA GLY A 118 -18.24 -3.00 24.60
C GLY A 118 -18.94 -1.93 23.78
N ILE A 119 -18.21 -1.20 22.95
CA ILE A 119 -18.74 -0.14 22.12
C ILE A 119 -19.22 -0.72 20.79
N GLN A 120 -20.53 -0.64 20.56
CA GLN A 120 -21.14 -0.98 19.28
C GLN A 120 -21.53 0.29 18.56
N LEU A 121 -20.94 0.51 17.40
CA LEU A 121 -21.19 1.67 16.55
C LEU A 121 -22.54 1.56 15.81
N PRO A 122 -23.12 2.66 15.35
CA PRO A 122 -24.37 2.62 14.59
C PRO A 122 -24.26 1.81 13.30
N GLN A 123 -23.15 1.92 12.57
CA GLN A 123 -22.87 1.21 11.32
C GLN A 123 -21.69 0.24 11.47
N ASP A 124 -21.53 -0.63 10.49
CA ASP A 124 -20.39 -1.54 10.41
C ASP A 124 -19.06 -0.77 10.30
N VAL A 125 -18.02 -1.34 10.91
CA VAL A 125 -16.64 -0.97 10.63
C VAL A 125 -15.98 -2.11 9.87
N ARG A 126 -15.47 -1.83 8.68
CA ARG A 126 -14.78 -2.81 7.82
C ARG A 126 -13.31 -2.47 7.74
N VAL A 127 -12.46 -3.38 8.20
CA VAL A 127 -11.02 -3.28 7.96
C VAL A 127 -10.74 -3.92 6.61
N MET A 128 -10.17 -3.16 5.67
CA MET A 128 -9.89 -3.62 4.32
C MET A 128 -8.39 -3.83 4.13
N GLY A 129 -7.99 -5.05 3.79
CA GLY A 129 -6.66 -5.37 3.31
C GLY A 129 -6.63 -5.36 1.78
N ILE A 130 -6.03 -4.32 1.20
CA ILE A 130 -5.98 -4.12 -0.26
C ILE A 130 -4.81 -4.90 -0.82
N ARG A 131 -5.04 -5.64 -1.91
CA ARG A 131 -4.00 -6.38 -2.64
C ARG A 131 -3.41 -5.54 -3.77
N ALA A 132 -2.15 -5.78 -4.06
CA ALA A 132 -1.47 -5.29 -5.27
C ALA A 132 -1.61 -3.78 -5.48
N GLU A 133 -1.29 -2.98 -4.47
CA GLU A 133 -1.22 -1.52 -4.57
C GLU A 133 0.03 -1.10 -5.33
N GLU A 134 1.17 -1.77 -5.04
CA GLU A 134 2.51 -1.44 -5.47
C GLU A 134 2.73 -1.67 -6.97
N SER A 135 3.12 -0.62 -7.67
CA SER A 135 3.39 -0.71 -9.11
C SER A 135 4.65 -1.49 -9.47
N ALA A 136 5.48 -1.84 -8.50
CA ALA A 136 6.78 -2.48 -8.72
C ALA A 136 6.67 -3.83 -9.44
N TRP A 137 5.58 -4.56 -9.17
CA TRP A 137 5.41 -5.91 -9.69
C TRP A 137 4.80 -5.97 -11.09
N PHE A 138 3.72 -5.24 -11.35
CA PHE A 138 2.98 -5.29 -12.62
C PHE A 138 3.11 -4.01 -13.45
N GLY A 139 3.82 -2.99 -12.98
CA GLY A 139 3.86 -1.68 -13.64
C GLY A 139 2.53 -0.90 -13.57
N VAL A 140 1.54 -1.44 -12.88
CA VAL A 140 0.22 -0.85 -12.65
C VAL A 140 0.03 -0.67 -11.16
N SER A 141 -0.36 0.54 -10.74
CA SER A 141 -0.63 0.86 -9.33
C SER A 141 -2.09 0.65 -8.97
N TYR A 142 -2.35 0.39 -7.67
CA TYR A 142 -3.69 0.39 -7.11
C TYR A 142 -4.61 -0.68 -7.69
N ILE A 143 -4.06 -1.86 -8.04
CA ILE A 143 -4.83 -2.92 -8.71
C ILE A 143 -6.02 -3.33 -7.87
N GLY A 144 -5.82 -3.66 -6.59
CA GLY A 144 -6.89 -4.11 -5.70
C GLY A 144 -7.98 -3.08 -5.49
N SER A 145 -7.63 -1.85 -5.11
CA SER A 145 -8.63 -0.80 -4.88
C SER A 145 -9.37 -0.41 -6.15
N ARG A 146 -8.66 -0.30 -7.29
CA ARG A 146 -9.29 -0.02 -8.60
C ARG A 146 -10.22 -1.13 -9.04
N SER A 147 -9.90 -2.39 -8.71
CA SER A 147 -10.78 -3.54 -8.95
C SER A 147 -12.05 -3.44 -8.11
N ALA A 148 -11.93 -3.19 -6.82
CA ALA A 148 -13.07 -3.03 -5.92
C ALA A 148 -14.01 -1.90 -6.37
N LEU A 149 -13.43 -0.79 -6.85
CA LEU A 149 -14.16 0.40 -7.34
C LEU A 149 -14.60 0.31 -8.81
N GLY A 150 -14.28 -0.79 -9.52
CA GLY A 150 -14.62 -0.94 -10.95
C GLY A 150 -13.87 -0.01 -11.89
N THR A 151 -12.72 0.53 -11.49
CA THR A 151 -11.94 1.51 -12.26
C THR A 151 -10.62 0.94 -12.81
N LEU A 152 -10.34 -0.35 -12.60
CA LEU A 152 -9.18 -1.01 -13.21
C LEU A 152 -9.38 -1.08 -14.73
N PRO A 153 -8.42 -0.60 -15.55
CA PRO A 153 -8.51 -0.77 -17.00
C PRO A 153 -8.56 -2.26 -17.35
N LYS A 154 -9.56 -2.65 -18.14
CA LYS A 154 -9.80 -4.07 -18.46
C LYS A 154 -8.63 -4.74 -19.18
N ASP A 155 -7.90 -3.99 -19.99
CA ASP A 155 -6.70 -4.43 -20.67
C ASP A 155 -5.52 -4.71 -19.74
N SER A 156 -5.53 -4.15 -18.51
CA SER A 156 -4.50 -4.43 -17.52
C SER A 156 -4.44 -5.90 -17.13
N LEU A 157 -5.57 -6.60 -17.12
CA LEU A 157 -5.63 -8.02 -16.75
C LEU A 157 -4.74 -8.89 -17.65
N ASP A 158 -4.67 -8.58 -18.94
CA ASP A 158 -3.90 -9.36 -19.93
C ASP A 158 -2.54 -8.75 -20.24
N ASN A 159 -2.46 -7.41 -20.25
CA ASN A 159 -1.28 -6.70 -20.70
C ASN A 159 -0.27 -6.42 -19.58
N ALA A 160 -0.73 -6.24 -18.33
CA ALA A 160 0.19 -6.12 -17.22
C ALA A 160 0.81 -7.48 -16.90
N LYS A 161 2.14 -7.51 -16.91
CA LYS A 161 2.90 -8.73 -16.64
C LYS A 161 3.80 -8.51 -15.44
N ARG A 162 3.87 -9.51 -14.55
CA ARG A 162 4.71 -9.41 -13.38
C ARG A 162 6.19 -9.42 -13.78
N SER A 163 6.93 -8.47 -13.24
CA SER A 163 8.30 -8.15 -13.67
C SER A 163 9.29 -9.31 -13.54
N ASP A 164 9.08 -10.22 -12.57
CA ASP A 164 9.94 -11.36 -12.29
C ASP A 164 9.54 -12.64 -13.06
N THR A 165 8.25 -12.81 -13.38
CA THR A 165 7.74 -14.04 -14.01
C THR A 165 7.36 -13.85 -15.47
N GLY A 166 7.06 -12.61 -15.90
CA GLY A 166 6.51 -12.32 -17.23
C GLY A 166 5.06 -12.83 -17.46
N ILE A 167 4.43 -13.39 -16.42
CA ILE A 167 3.07 -13.92 -16.44
C ILE A 167 2.06 -12.77 -16.26
N SER A 168 0.88 -12.88 -16.90
CA SER A 168 -0.15 -11.83 -16.84
C SER A 168 -0.76 -11.66 -15.46
N LEU A 169 -1.33 -10.48 -15.23
CA LEU A 169 -2.05 -10.17 -13.99
C LEU A 169 -3.21 -11.14 -13.77
N ALA A 170 -4.03 -11.40 -14.81
CA ALA A 170 -5.16 -12.33 -14.73
C ALA A 170 -4.72 -13.74 -14.30
N GLU A 171 -3.60 -14.24 -14.84
CA GLU A 171 -3.10 -15.55 -14.46
C GLU A 171 -2.57 -15.60 -13.04
N HIS A 172 -1.87 -14.54 -12.56
CA HIS A 172 -1.46 -14.43 -11.16
C HIS A 172 -2.65 -14.35 -10.22
N MET A 173 -3.67 -13.56 -10.56
CA MET A 173 -4.92 -13.47 -9.80
C MET A 173 -5.60 -14.83 -9.68
N SER A 174 -5.74 -15.56 -10.81
CA SER A 174 -6.34 -16.90 -10.81
C SER A 174 -5.55 -17.89 -9.94
N LYS A 175 -4.22 -17.86 -10.00
CA LYS A 175 -3.35 -18.68 -9.14
C LYS A 175 -3.49 -18.36 -7.66
N ALA A 176 -3.79 -17.10 -7.33
CA ALA A 176 -4.07 -16.63 -5.98
C ALA A 176 -5.52 -16.87 -5.53
N GLY A 177 -6.33 -17.58 -6.32
CA GLY A 177 -7.73 -17.89 -5.99
C GLY A 177 -8.71 -16.75 -6.25
N CYS A 178 -8.29 -15.69 -6.95
CA CYS A 178 -9.15 -14.58 -7.35
C CYS A 178 -9.90 -14.89 -8.66
N ASP A 179 -10.91 -14.07 -8.97
CA ASP A 179 -11.73 -14.24 -10.19
C ASP A 179 -11.58 -13.04 -11.15
N PRO A 180 -10.61 -13.09 -12.08
CA PRO A 180 -10.42 -12.03 -13.06
C PRO A 180 -11.59 -11.89 -14.05
N GLU A 181 -12.43 -12.93 -14.24
CA GLU A 181 -13.56 -12.86 -15.16
C GLU A 181 -14.69 -11.98 -14.60
N VAL A 182 -14.90 -12.03 -13.30
CA VAL A 182 -15.81 -11.09 -12.60
C VAL A 182 -15.34 -9.64 -12.82
N LEU A 183 -14.03 -9.38 -12.75
CA LEU A 183 -13.49 -8.04 -13.02
C LEU A 183 -13.66 -7.63 -14.49
N ARG A 184 -13.49 -8.56 -15.43
CA ARG A 184 -13.74 -8.32 -16.88
C ARG A 184 -15.19 -7.93 -17.14
N SER A 185 -16.13 -8.51 -16.40
CA SER A 185 -17.55 -8.17 -16.53
C SER A 185 -17.87 -6.72 -16.15
N GLY A 186 -16.96 -6.08 -15.41
CA GLY A 186 -17.13 -4.72 -14.91
C GLY A 186 -17.90 -4.67 -13.58
N HIS A 187 -17.94 -5.79 -12.85
CA HIS A 187 -18.53 -5.82 -11.51
C HIS A 187 -17.82 -4.83 -10.59
N VAL A 188 -18.61 -4.08 -9.81
CA VAL A 188 -18.15 -3.13 -8.80
C VAL A 188 -18.54 -3.67 -7.44
N TYR A 189 -17.57 -4.10 -6.65
CA TYR A 189 -17.82 -4.63 -5.32
C TYR A 189 -18.09 -3.54 -4.29
N LEU A 190 -17.35 -2.43 -4.39
CA LEU A 190 -17.39 -1.34 -3.42
C LEU A 190 -17.73 -0.01 -4.11
N PRO A 191 -19.00 0.25 -4.47
CA PRO A 191 -19.37 1.53 -5.04
C PRO A 191 -19.08 2.66 -4.03
N PRO A 192 -18.50 3.81 -4.43
CA PRO A 192 -18.23 4.91 -3.49
C PRO A 192 -19.46 5.40 -2.71
N SER A 193 -20.66 5.29 -3.32
CA SER A 193 -21.92 5.65 -2.67
C SER A 193 -22.37 4.67 -1.59
N SER A 194 -21.74 3.50 -1.49
CA SER A 194 -22.07 2.49 -0.45
C SER A 194 -21.22 2.64 0.82
N LEU A 195 -20.40 3.66 0.93
CA LEU A 195 -19.54 3.94 2.07
C LEU A 195 -19.95 5.22 2.77
N GLU A 196 -19.89 5.25 4.10
CA GLU A 196 -19.94 6.50 4.86
C GLU A 196 -18.61 7.25 4.77
N ALA A 197 -17.51 6.53 5.01
CA ALA A 197 -16.16 7.08 4.95
C ALA A 197 -15.12 5.98 4.66
N TYR A 198 -13.99 6.40 4.08
CA TYR A 198 -12.77 5.60 3.99
C TYR A 198 -11.65 6.31 4.75
N LEU A 199 -11.03 5.60 5.67
CA LEU A 199 -9.92 6.07 6.49
C LEU A 199 -8.69 5.23 6.18
N GLU A 200 -7.57 5.89 5.93
CA GLU A 200 -6.29 5.21 5.73
C GLU A 200 -5.22 5.79 6.65
N VAL A 201 -4.63 4.94 7.47
CA VAL A 201 -3.40 5.24 8.17
C VAL A 201 -2.25 4.72 7.32
N HIS A 202 -1.32 5.59 6.98
CA HIS A 202 -0.16 5.22 6.17
C HIS A 202 1.12 5.80 6.78
N ILE A 203 2.24 5.13 6.61
CA ILE A 203 3.55 5.68 6.98
C ILE A 203 3.86 6.88 6.09
N GLU A 204 4.57 7.87 6.63
CA GLU A 204 4.88 9.10 5.87
C GLU A 204 5.75 8.84 4.64
N GLN A 205 6.61 7.83 4.68
CA GLN A 205 7.65 7.57 3.67
C GLN A 205 8.56 8.79 3.44
N GLY A 206 8.75 9.59 4.47
CA GLY A 206 9.48 10.84 4.42
C GLY A 206 9.84 11.36 5.81
N PRO A 207 10.65 12.43 5.92
CA PRO A 207 11.21 12.91 7.18
C PRO A 207 10.43 14.08 7.81
N VAL A 208 9.29 14.49 7.28
CA VAL A 208 8.68 15.78 7.67
C VAL A 208 8.04 15.72 9.04
N LEU A 209 7.26 14.67 9.33
CA LEU A 209 6.63 14.50 10.65
C LEU A 209 7.71 14.26 11.71
N GLU A 210 8.67 13.38 11.44
CA GLU A 210 9.79 13.10 12.33
C GLU A 210 10.58 14.37 12.65
N SER A 211 10.95 15.17 11.64
CA SER A 211 11.70 16.42 11.83
C SER A 211 10.95 17.47 12.64
N LYS A 212 9.62 17.36 12.71
CA LYS A 212 8.75 18.25 13.49
C LYS A 212 8.35 17.66 14.84
N GLY A 213 8.75 16.42 15.14
CA GLY A 213 8.35 15.70 16.35
C GLY A 213 6.84 15.42 16.42
N LEU A 214 6.17 15.29 15.28
CA LEU A 214 4.73 15.01 15.18
C LEU A 214 4.49 13.52 15.00
N PRO A 215 3.66 12.89 15.85
CA PRO A 215 3.37 11.47 15.74
C PRO A 215 2.44 11.12 14.56
N VAL A 216 1.61 12.06 14.12
CA VAL A 216 0.62 11.89 13.06
C VAL A 216 0.34 13.21 12.36
N GLY A 217 -0.10 13.15 11.11
CA GLY A 217 -0.55 14.31 10.34
C GLY A 217 -1.74 13.95 9.46
N ILE A 218 -2.60 14.92 9.19
CA ILE A 218 -3.68 14.76 8.21
C ILE A 218 -3.15 15.17 6.84
N VAL A 219 -3.26 14.26 5.86
CA VAL A 219 -2.85 14.51 4.48
C VAL A 219 -3.86 15.46 3.82
N THR A 220 -3.39 16.62 3.39
CA THR A 220 -4.20 17.61 2.66
C THR A 220 -4.03 17.50 1.14
N GLY A 221 -3.05 16.74 0.68
CA GLY A 221 -2.79 16.50 -0.74
C GLY A 221 -1.47 15.78 -0.94
N ILE A 222 -1.36 15.10 -2.07
CA ILE A 222 -0.16 14.41 -2.51
C ILE A 222 0.68 15.39 -3.33
N ARG A 223 2.00 15.46 -3.06
CA ARG A 223 2.91 16.31 -3.87
C ARG A 223 3.00 15.84 -5.33
N GLY A 224 2.58 14.60 -5.59
CA GLY A 224 2.66 13.96 -6.88
C GLY A 224 4.06 13.42 -7.18
N ASN A 225 4.15 12.67 -8.26
CA ASN A 225 5.41 12.19 -8.81
C ASN A 225 5.45 12.45 -10.32
N ARG A 226 6.65 12.47 -10.87
CA ARG A 226 6.85 12.47 -12.32
C ARG A 226 7.53 11.17 -12.69
N ARG A 227 6.83 10.32 -13.42
CA ARG A 227 7.38 9.06 -13.95
C ARG A 227 7.78 9.26 -15.40
N LEU A 228 8.99 8.84 -15.72
CA LEU A 228 9.54 8.83 -17.08
C LEU A 228 9.88 7.37 -17.44
N PRO A 229 8.90 6.57 -17.88
CA PRO A 229 9.09 5.13 -18.07
C PRO A 229 10.10 4.78 -19.17
N SER A 230 10.45 5.74 -20.04
CA SER A 230 11.36 5.53 -21.16
C SER A 230 12.25 6.77 -21.38
N ALA A 231 13.07 7.10 -20.38
CA ALA A 231 14.07 8.14 -20.54
C ALA A 231 15.32 7.59 -21.24
N LYS A 232 15.79 8.29 -22.27
CA LYS A 232 17.05 7.98 -22.97
C LYS A 232 17.96 9.19 -22.93
N CYS A 233 19.21 9.02 -22.49
CA CYS A 233 20.26 10.01 -22.63
C CYS A 233 21.05 9.69 -23.91
N ILE A 234 20.99 10.58 -24.90
CA ILE A 234 21.68 10.41 -26.18
C ILE A 234 22.89 11.33 -26.19
N GLY A 235 24.07 10.75 -26.35
CA GLY A 235 25.32 11.45 -26.41
C GLY A 235 26.09 11.13 -27.68
N GLU A 236 27.26 11.76 -27.82
CA GLU A 236 28.21 11.54 -28.93
C GLU A 236 29.58 11.22 -28.35
N TYR A 237 30.27 10.29 -28.98
CA TYR A 237 31.68 10.04 -28.62
C TYR A 237 32.55 11.23 -28.95
N SER A 238 33.38 11.62 -28.02
CA SER A 238 34.35 12.69 -28.21
C SER A 238 35.66 12.37 -27.49
N HIS A 239 36.78 12.94 -27.97
CA HIS A 239 38.05 12.74 -27.31
C HIS A 239 38.05 13.39 -25.91
N CYS A 240 38.35 12.56 -24.87
CA CYS A 240 38.22 12.96 -23.47
C CYS A 240 39.13 14.14 -23.06
N GLY A 241 40.31 14.29 -23.65
CA GLY A 241 41.25 15.35 -23.34
C GLY A 241 41.31 16.50 -24.38
N GLY A 242 40.81 16.26 -25.62
CA GLY A 242 40.94 17.22 -26.71
C GLY A 242 39.71 18.08 -26.98
N VAL A 243 38.54 17.64 -26.54
CA VAL A 243 37.28 18.36 -26.78
C VAL A 243 36.87 19.11 -25.51
N PRO A 244 36.74 20.46 -25.56
CA PRO A 244 36.26 21.22 -24.41
C PRO A 244 34.89 20.75 -23.94
N ARG A 245 34.63 20.81 -22.62
CA ARG A 245 33.40 20.33 -22.00
C ARG A 245 32.13 20.94 -22.62
N SER A 246 32.15 22.18 -22.98
CA SER A 246 31.03 22.91 -23.61
C SER A 246 30.60 22.37 -24.98
N TYR A 247 31.47 21.57 -25.63
CA TYR A 247 31.19 20.96 -26.92
C TYR A 247 30.87 19.47 -26.85
N ARG A 248 30.85 18.88 -25.62
CA ARG A 248 30.56 17.47 -25.45
C ARG A 248 29.07 17.26 -25.29
N LYS A 249 28.55 16.23 -25.95
CA LYS A 249 27.22 15.69 -25.67
C LYS A 249 27.39 14.46 -24.77
N ASP A 250 27.55 14.70 -23.47
CA ASP A 250 27.88 13.69 -22.48
C ASP A 250 26.60 13.04 -21.91
N ALA A 251 26.27 11.87 -22.44
CA ALA A 251 25.09 11.11 -21.96
C ALA A 251 25.25 10.62 -20.52
N VAL A 252 26.48 10.34 -20.07
CA VAL A 252 26.74 9.89 -18.70
C VAL A 252 26.47 11.02 -17.72
N LEU A 253 26.96 12.22 -18.02
CA LEU A 253 26.71 13.39 -17.19
C LEU A 253 25.21 13.72 -17.13
N ALA A 254 24.52 13.68 -18.28
CA ALA A 254 23.07 13.90 -18.34
C ALA A 254 22.30 12.85 -17.49
N CYS A 255 22.69 11.59 -17.55
CA CYS A 255 22.11 10.51 -16.75
C CYS A 255 22.36 10.72 -15.26
N LEU A 256 23.58 11.08 -14.87
CA LEU A 256 23.93 11.36 -13.47
C LEU A 256 23.16 12.57 -12.92
N LEU A 257 23.01 13.62 -13.69
CA LEU A 257 22.22 14.80 -13.28
C LEU A 257 20.73 14.46 -13.12
N TYR A 258 20.21 13.54 -13.92
CA TYR A 258 18.83 13.08 -13.80
C TYR A 258 18.60 12.19 -12.57
N THR A 259 19.55 11.31 -12.27
CA THR A 259 19.45 10.35 -11.15
C THR A 259 19.93 10.94 -9.83
N SER A 260 20.65 12.06 -9.85
CA SER A 260 21.04 12.80 -8.64
C SER A 260 19.84 13.53 -8.04
N PRO A 261 19.81 13.71 -6.70
CA PRO A 261 18.78 14.50 -6.05
C PRO A 261 18.66 15.89 -6.70
N SER A 262 17.46 16.24 -7.13
CA SER A 262 17.20 17.54 -7.75
C SER A 262 17.38 18.67 -6.74
N PRO A 263 17.91 19.85 -7.15
CA PRO A 263 17.86 21.07 -6.32
C PRO A 263 16.44 21.45 -5.86
N ARG A 264 15.41 20.90 -6.50
CA ARG A 264 14.02 21.04 -6.07
C ARG A 264 13.65 20.13 -4.88
N ASP A 265 14.42 19.05 -4.66
CA ASP A 265 14.32 18.20 -3.47
C ASP A 265 15.17 18.83 -2.35
N ARG A 266 14.65 19.90 -1.76
CA ARG A 266 15.35 20.76 -0.79
C ARG A 266 16.00 20.02 0.38
N THR A 267 15.56 18.82 0.69
CA THR A 267 16.07 18.00 1.79
C THR A 267 17.23 17.08 1.42
N ARG A 268 17.46 16.84 0.11
CA ARG A 268 18.51 15.92 -0.37
C ARG A 268 19.60 16.58 -1.23
N SER A 269 19.45 17.84 -1.59
CA SER A 269 20.37 18.55 -2.51
C SER A 269 21.50 19.28 -1.82
N ARG A 270 22.06 18.76 -0.73
CA ARG A 270 23.37 19.21 -0.30
C ARG A 270 24.44 18.48 -1.12
N MET A 271 24.68 18.94 -2.32
CA MET A 271 25.99 18.73 -2.93
C MET A 271 27.04 19.35 -2.00
N PRO A 272 28.12 18.65 -1.66
CA PRO A 272 29.26 19.28 -1.01
C PRO A 272 29.69 20.47 -1.86
N SER A 273 29.88 21.62 -1.22
CA SER A 273 30.31 22.86 -1.89
C SER A 273 31.78 22.82 -2.34
N SER A 274 32.33 21.62 -2.51
CA SER A 274 33.70 21.37 -2.94
C SER A 274 33.71 20.29 -4.02
N ALA A 275 33.36 20.66 -5.21
CA ALA A 275 33.77 19.96 -6.43
C ALA A 275 33.97 20.97 -7.55
#